data_705d49aa866472c3cc98db27eba7b98e
#
_entry.id   705d49aa866472c3cc98db27eba7b98e
#
_cell.length_a   1.000
_cell.length_b   1.000
_cell.length_c   1.000
_cell.angle_alpha   90.00
_cell.angle_beta   90.00
_cell.angle_gamma   90.00
#
_symmetry.space_group_name_H-M   'P 1'
#
loop_
_entity.id
_entity.type
_entity.pdbx_description
1 polymer ?
#
loop_
_entity_poly.entity_id
_entity_poly.type
_entity_poly.pdbx_seq_one_letter_code
_entity_poly.pdbx_strand_id
1 'polypeptide(L)'
;MNNKKTFHEVSEIWCDAKRPIVKHSTLCAYQLTLQTHLLPRFGAAENITEKDVQQFVIDKCTSGLARKTVRDIVAVLKSVIKYGNKHGIFHFEEWEIEYPTQTENKLPPTLSLNHQRILMRHLLEQPTPQNIGVLLALCTGMRIGEVCALKWEDVDFAQKTIIVKHTVDRIYNCELKSTERVYSSPKTKNSDREIPISKQLLQALKMVRKQSQSPYVVGTSTQSKEPRSYRDYFGRLLKRLDIPHLVFHGLRHTFATRCIESQCDYKTVSVILGHSNVATTLNLYVHPNLNQKKRCIDRMSNFLGIT
;
A
#
# COMPACT_ATOMS: atom_id res chain seq x y z
N MET A 1 25.37 36.75 19.45
CA MET A 1 24.58 35.75 20.17
C MET A 1 24.22 34.66 19.13
N ASN A 2 24.84 33.49 19.23
CA ASN A 2 24.47 32.33 18.39
C ASN A 2 23.08 31.86 18.86
N ASN A 3 22.05 32.25 18.13
CA ASN A 3 20.69 31.79 18.41
C ASN A 3 20.61 30.32 18.00
N LYS A 4 20.94 29.40 18.89
CA LYS A 4 20.82 27.97 18.66
C LYS A 4 19.36 27.64 18.46
N LYS A 5 19.02 27.10 17.29
CA LYS A 5 17.66 26.70 16.99
C LYS A 5 17.35 25.33 17.58
N THR A 6 16.16 25.19 18.11
CA THR A 6 15.63 23.90 18.59
C THR A 6 15.27 22.95 17.43
N PHE A 7 15.15 21.67 17.74
CA PHE A 7 14.68 20.67 16.75
C PHE A 7 13.31 21.04 16.17
N HIS A 8 12.42 21.62 16.99
CA HIS A 8 11.10 22.09 16.53
C HIS A 8 11.25 23.13 15.43
N GLU A 9 12.00 24.22 15.68
CA GLU A 9 12.19 25.28 14.70
C GLU A 9 12.84 24.80 13.40
N VAL A 10 13.82 23.89 13.51
CA VAL A 10 14.45 23.28 12.33
C VAL A 10 13.48 22.37 11.56
N SER A 11 12.62 21.65 12.28
CA SER A 11 11.63 20.78 11.65
C SER A 11 10.58 21.55 10.85
N GLU A 12 10.19 22.74 11.31
CA GLU A 12 9.29 23.65 10.56
C GLU A 12 9.96 24.14 9.27
N ILE A 13 11.18 24.67 9.36
CA ILE A 13 11.96 25.12 8.19
C ILE A 13 12.16 23.96 7.20
N TRP A 14 12.43 22.76 7.69
CA TRP A 14 12.57 21.56 6.86
C TRP A 14 11.27 21.18 6.16
N CYS A 15 10.12 21.24 6.84
CA CYS A 15 8.82 20.99 6.24
C CYS A 15 8.53 21.98 5.10
N ASP A 16 8.81 23.25 5.29
CA ASP A 16 8.63 24.28 4.27
C ASP A 16 9.56 24.06 3.07
N ALA A 17 10.81 23.68 3.30
CA ALA A 17 11.74 23.32 2.25
C ALA A 17 11.32 22.04 1.50
N LYS A 18 10.58 21.11 2.14
CA LYS A 18 10.06 19.90 1.51
C LYS A 18 8.78 20.15 0.73
N ARG A 19 7.98 21.15 1.08
CA ARG A 19 6.66 21.45 0.47
C ARG A 19 6.68 21.46 -1.07
N PRO A 20 7.61 22.13 -1.76
CA PRO A 20 7.67 22.13 -3.21
C PRO A 20 8.26 20.83 -3.82
N ILE A 21 8.88 19.96 -3.02
CA ILE A 21 9.69 18.83 -3.51
C ILE A 21 8.92 17.51 -3.42
N VAL A 22 8.08 17.34 -2.38
CA VAL A 22 7.38 16.09 -2.12
C VAL A 22 5.88 16.21 -2.39
N LYS A 23 5.20 15.07 -2.63
CA LYS A 23 3.74 15.05 -2.73
C LYS A 23 3.11 15.53 -1.42
N HIS A 24 1.97 16.21 -1.52
CA HIS A 24 1.22 16.69 -0.35
C HIS A 24 0.96 15.58 0.70
N SER A 25 0.57 14.38 0.27
CA SER A 25 0.38 13.23 1.17
C SER A 25 1.64 12.82 1.93
N THR A 26 2.81 13.00 1.32
CA THR A 26 4.11 12.71 1.97
C THR A 26 4.44 13.78 3.00
N LEU A 27 4.19 15.05 2.67
CA LEU A 27 4.38 16.16 3.62
C LEU A 27 3.49 15.99 4.86
N CYS A 28 2.21 15.69 4.66
CA CYS A 28 1.28 15.41 5.76
C CYS A 28 1.73 14.23 6.62
N ALA A 29 2.28 13.17 6.01
CA ALA A 29 2.84 12.04 6.77
C ALA A 29 4.07 12.45 7.59
N TYR A 30 4.95 13.30 7.07
CA TYR A 30 6.07 13.85 7.81
C TYR A 30 5.61 14.72 8.99
N GLN A 31 4.69 15.64 8.76
CA GLN A 31 4.12 16.50 9.80
C GLN A 31 3.45 15.67 10.91
N LEU A 32 2.67 14.66 10.55
CA LEU A 32 2.06 13.75 11.52
C LEU A 32 3.11 12.98 12.34
N THR A 33 4.18 12.49 11.68
CA THR A 33 5.29 11.81 12.37
C THR A 33 6.01 12.73 13.32
N LEU A 34 6.28 13.97 12.92
CA LEU A 34 6.87 14.99 13.77
C LEU A 34 5.98 15.25 14.99
N GLN A 35 4.73 15.59 14.79
CA GLN A 35 3.81 15.95 15.89
C GLN A 35 3.54 14.79 16.86
N THR A 36 3.37 13.57 16.34
CA THR A 36 2.97 12.42 17.16
C THR A 36 4.14 11.78 17.89
N HIS A 37 5.33 11.77 17.30
CA HIS A 37 6.44 10.97 17.80
C HIS A 37 7.69 11.77 18.14
N LEU A 38 8.08 12.75 17.31
CA LEU A 38 9.39 13.37 17.42
C LEU A 38 9.38 14.65 18.28
N LEU A 39 8.42 15.55 18.05
CA LEU A 39 8.34 16.80 18.83
C LEU A 39 8.08 16.58 20.33
N PRO A 40 7.26 15.61 20.75
CA PRO A 40 7.09 15.34 22.18
C PRO A 40 8.38 14.90 22.90
N ARG A 41 9.36 14.34 22.16
CA ARG A 41 10.63 13.87 22.75
C ARG A 41 11.78 14.82 22.50
N PHE A 42 11.86 15.40 21.31
CA PHE A 42 13.04 16.16 20.85
C PHE A 42 12.76 17.63 20.56
N GLY A 43 11.50 18.08 20.65
CA GLY A 43 11.10 19.41 20.17
C GLY A 43 11.93 20.57 20.74
N ALA A 44 12.23 20.54 22.04
CA ALA A 44 13.04 21.55 22.72
C ALA A 44 14.56 21.33 22.63
N ALA A 45 15.01 20.23 22.02
CA ALA A 45 16.44 19.90 21.97
C ALA A 45 17.20 20.82 20.99
N GLU A 46 18.30 21.37 21.42
CA GLU A 46 19.27 22.11 20.60
C GLU A 46 20.37 21.20 20.04
N ASN A 47 20.50 19.99 20.59
CA ASN A 47 21.36 18.93 20.10
C ASN A 47 20.71 17.56 20.39
N ILE A 48 20.89 16.62 19.47
CA ILE A 48 20.37 15.25 19.60
C ILE A 48 21.53 14.30 19.31
N THR A 49 21.84 13.46 20.28
CA THR A 49 22.94 12.49 20.19
C THR A 49 22.44 11.13 19.71
N GLU A 50 23.37 10.29 19.24
CA GLU A 50 23.08 8.88 18.90
C GLU A 50 22.45 8.14 20.08
N LYS A 51 22.95 8.36 21.30
CA LYS A 51 22.44 7.75 22.53
C LYS A 51 20.97 8.12 22.78
N ASP A 52 20.57 9.37 22.52
CA ASP A 52 19.18 9.82 22.67
C ASP A 52 18.27 9.11 21.68
N VAL A 53 18.74 8.93 20.44
CA VAL A 53 17.98 8.23 19.39
C VAL A 53 17.93 6.73 19.67
N GLN A 54 19.02 6.13 20.15
CA GLN A 54 19.03 4.72 20.54
C GLN A 54 18.02 4.43 21.66
N GLN A 55 17.98 5.30 22.70
CA GLN A 55 17.00 5.15 23.78
C GLN A 55 15.57 5.34 23.25
N PHE A 56 15.33 6.33 22.39
CA PHE A 56 14.03 6.54 21.75
C PHE A 56 13.57 5.30 20.97
N VAL A 57 14.46 4.64 20.23
CA VAL A 57 14.14 3.41 19.48
C VAL A 57 13.73 2.28 20.43
N ILE A 58 14.47 2.10 21.53
CA ILE A 58 14.14 1.09 22.55
C ILE A 58 12.75 1.39 23.15
N ASP A 59 12.50 2.62 23.58
CA ASP A 59 11.23 3.04 24.20
C ASP A 59 10.03 2.80 23.25
N LYS A 60 10.18 3.18 21.97
CA LYS A 60 9.12 2.99 20.95
C LYS A 60 8.86 1.52 20.63
N CYS A 61 9.91 0.70 20.54
CA CYS A 61 9.75 -0.74 20.32
C CYS A 61 9.12 -1.42 21.55
N THR A 62 9.52 -1.05 22.75
CA THR A 62 8.96 -1.57 24.02
C THR A 62 7.49 -1.15 24.19
N SER A 63 7.12 0.05 23.75
CA SER A 63 5.71 0.48 23.73
C SER A 63 4.83 -0.21 22.69
N GLY A 64 5.36 -1.20 21.94
CA GLY A 64 4.61 -2.04 21.00
C GLY A 64 4.57 -1.53 19.56
N LEU A 65 5.32 -0.49 19.19
CA LEU A 65 5.42 -0.08 17.79
C LEU A 65 6.23 -1.11 16.98
N ALA A 66 5.74 -1.44 15.79
CA ALA A 66 6.47 -2.32 14.89
C ALA A 66 7.82 -1.71 14.49
N ARG A 67 8.88 -2.55 14.46
CA ARG A 67 10.25 -2.14 14.10
C ARG A 67 10.31 -1.31 12.81
N LYS A 68 9.52 -1.69 11.78
CA LYS A 68 9.44 -0.93 10.53
C LYS A 68 8.94 0.49 10.77
N THR A 69 7.88 0.66 11.55
CA THR A 69 7.33 1.98 11.90
C THR A 69 8.37 2.84 12.62
N VAL A 70 9.10 2.25 13.58
CA VAL A 70 10.16 2.97 14.30
C VAL A 70 11.30 3.38 13.36
N ARG A 71 11.69 2.52 12.41
CA ARG A 71 12.66 2.88 11.36
C ARG A 71 12.20 4.05 10.49
N ASP A 72 10.93 4.05 10.09
CA ASP A 72 10.36 5.12 9.27
C ASP A 72 10.35 6.46 10.07
N ILE A 73 10.04 6.42 11.37
CA ILE A 73 10.11 7.59 12.28
C ILE A 73 11.56 8.11 12.37
N VAL A 74 12.52 7.24 12.61
CA VAL A 74 13.96 7.60 12.71
C VAL A 74 14.49 8.14 11.37
N ALA A 75 14.00 7.65 10.25
CA ALA A 75 14.36 8.18 8.94
C ALA A 75 13.92 9.66 8.77
N VAL A 76 12.74 10.03 9.26
CA VAL A 76 12.29 11.43 9.30
C VAL A 76 13.18 12.25 10.23
N LEU A 77 13.47 11.76 11.44
CA LEU A 77 14.38 12.43 12.39
C LEU A 77 15.75 12.71 11.74
N LYS A 78 16.39 11.67 11.19
CA LYS A 78 17.69 11.81 10.49
C LYS A 78 17.63 12.81 9.34
N SER A 79 16.50 12.87 8.60
CA SER A 79 16.31 13.82 7.49
C SER A 79 16.25 15.27 7.97
N VAL A 80 15.59 15.55 9.08
CA VAL A 80 15.54 16.89 9.70
C VAL A 80 16.92 17.30 10.21
N ILE A 81 17.63 16.41 10.92
CA ILE A 81 18.95 16.72 11.49
C ILE A 81 19.99 16.91 10.37
N LYS A 82 19.98 16.05 9.34
CA LYS A 82 20.84 16.26 8.16
C LYS A 82 20.59 17.61 7.47
N TYR A 83 19.34 18.02 7.41
CA TYR A 83 18.99 19.35 6.91
C TYR A 83 19.58 20.45 7.79
N GLY A 84 19.41 20.36 9.13
CA GLY A 84 19.98 21.30 10.09
C GLY A 84 21.52 21.34 10.02
N ASN A 85 22.17 20.19 9.88
CA ASN A 85 23.62 20.11 9.71
C ASN A 85 24.10 20.82 8.42
N LYS A 86 23.40 20.59 7.31
CA LYS A 86 23.72 21.25 6.04
C LYS A 86 23.66 22.79 6.14
N HIS A 87 22.83 23.31 7.04
CA HIS A 87 22.66 24.74 7.29
C HIS A 87 23.44 25.26 8.49
N GLY A 88 24.36 24.46 9.06
CA GLY A 88 25.21 24.85 10.17
C GLY A 88 24.50 25.03 11.51
N ILE A 89 23.29 24.47 11.66
CA ILE A 89 22.46 24.57 12.87
C ILE A 89 22.74 23.41 13.83
N PHE A 90 22.80 22.18 13.29
CA PHE A 90 23.11 20.98 14.05
C PHE A 90 24.46 20.43 13.62
N HIS A 91 25.12 19.70 14.53
CA HIS A 91 26.21 18.80 14.19
C HIS A 91 25.63 17.41 14.03
N PHE A 92 25.93 16.74 12.90
CA PHE A 92 25.46 15.38 12.61
C PHE A 92 26.63 14.50 12.21
N GLU A 93 26.83 13.46 12.97
CA GLU A 93 27.67 12.32 12.61
C GLU A 93 26.77 11.15 12.16
N GLU A 94 27.33 10.19 11.46
CA GLU A 94 26.55 9.03 11.03
C GLU A 94 26.29 8.10 12.21
N TRP A 95 25.01 7.91 12.55
CA TRP A 95 24.60 7.09 13.68
C TRP A 95 24.39 5.65 13.32
N GLU A 96 24.96 4.75 14.11
CA GLU A 96 24.71 3.30 14.03
C GLU A 96 23.60 2.91 15.01
N ILE A 97 22.36 2.99 14.57
CA ILE A 97 21.20 2.69 15.41
C ILE A 97 20.83 1.20 15.32
N GLU A 98 20.86 0.54 16.46
CA GLU A 98 20.44 -0.85 16.60
C GLU A 98 18.94 -0.95 16.88
N TYR A 99 18.31 -1.95 16.26
CA TYR A 99 16.88 -2.22 16.43
C TYR A 99 16.68 -3.61 17.04
N PRO A 100 15.80 -3.74 18.06
CA PRO A 100 15.51 -5.05 18.65
C PRO A 100 15.15 -6.09 17.61
N THR A 101 15.61 -7.31 17.79
CA THR A 101 15.33 -8.41 16.84
C THR A 101 13.84 -8.72 16.84
N GLN A 102 13.24 -8.77 15.66
CA GLN A 102 11.83 -9.15 15.49
C GLN A 102 11.76 -10.59 14.98
N THR A 103 11.08 -11.45 15.72
CA THR A 103 11.16 -12.91 15.58
C THR A 103 10.36 -13.51 14.42
N GLU A 104 9.53 -12.79 13.69
CA GLU A 104 8.81 -13.39 12.53
C GLU A 104 8.43 -12.38 11.45
N ASN A 105 8.89 -12.61 10.22
CA ASN A 105 8.28 -12.09 9.02
C ASN A 105 7.03 -12.92 8.68
N LYS A 106 5.87 -12.60 9.27
CA LYS A 106 4.61 -13.25 8.88
C LYS A 106 4.29 -12.90 7.43
N LEU A 107 4.03 -13.95 6.64
CA LEU A 107 3.54 -13.76 5.28
C LEU A 107 2.24 -12.95 5.30
N PRO A 108 2.01 -12.09 4.30
CA PRO A 108 0.76 -11.34 4.22
C PRO A 108 -0.45 -12.29 4.20
N PRO A 109 -1.50 -12.01 4.98
CA PRO A 109 -2.68 -12.87 5.03
C PRO A 109 -3.39 -12.89 3.67
N THR A 110 -3.81 -14.10 3.25
CA THR A 110 -4.54 -14.36 2.02
C THR A 110 -5.79 -15.18 2.30
N LEU A 111 -6.77 -15.15 1.41
CA LEU A 111 -7.92 -16.06 1.48
C LEU A 111 -7.49 -17.50 1.20
N SER A 112 -8.05 -18.46 1.92
CA SER A 112 -8.00 -19.86 1.49
C SER A 112 -8.75 -20.03 0.14
N LEU A 113 -8.44 -21.10 -0.59
CA LEU A 113 -9.16 -21.41 -1.85
C LEU A 113 -10.67 -21.52 -1.65
N ASN A 114 -11.10 -22.13 -0.54
CA ASN A 114 -12.52 -22.28 -0.23
C ASN A 114 -13.18 -20.92 0.04
N HIS A 115 -12.60 -20.08 0.91
CA HIS A 115 -13.13 -18.76 1.22
C HIS A 115 -13.14 -17.85 -0.01
N GLN A 116 -12.11 -17.97 -0.87
CA GLN A 116 -12.09 -17.21 -2.13
C GLN A 116 -13.23 -17.65 -3.06
N ARG A 117 -13.52 -18.95 -3.18
CA ARG A 117 -14.63 -19.47 -3.99
C ARG A 117 -16.00 -19.01 -3.46
N ILE A 118 -16.20 -19.03 -2.14
CA ILE A 118 -17.43 -18.53 -1.51
C ILE A 118 -17.61 -17.04 -1.84
N LEU A 119 -16.57 -16.23 -1.62
CA LEU A 119 -16.60 -14.80 -1.91
C LEU A 119 -16.87 -14.53 -3.40
N MET A 120 -16.13 -15.19 -4.30
CA MET A 120 -16.30 -15.05 -5.77
C MET A 120 -17.73 -15.37 -6.22
N ARG A 121 -18.30 -16.47 -5.73
CA ARG A 121 -19.68 -16.87 -6.05
C ARG A 121 -20.66 -15.79 -5.66
N HIS A 122 -20.60 -15.32 -4.41
CA HIS A 122 -21.49 -14.26 -3.91
C HIS A 122 -21.36 -12.96 -4.74
N LEU A 123 -20.14 -12.54 -5.08
CA LEU A 123 -19.89 -11.33 -5.85
C LEU A 123 -20.42 -11.40 -7.28
N LEU A 124 -20.37 -12.60 -7.89
CA LEU A 124 -20.87 -12.84 -9.26
C LEU A 124 -22.40 -13.01 -9.30
N GLU A 125 -22.98 -13.61 -8.27
CA GLU A 125 -24.45 -13.77 -8.16
C GLU A 125 -25.14 -12.44 -7.82
N GLN A 126 -24.47 -11.54 -7.11
CA GLN A 126 -25.00 -10.24 -6.68
C GLN A 126 -24.10 -9.08 -7.13
N PRO A 127 -24.02 -8.79 -8.44
CA PRO A 127 -23.17 -7.73 -8.98
C PRO A 127 -23.75 -6.34 -8.69
N THR A 128 -23.45 -5.81 -7.51
CA THR A 128 -23.79 -4.44 -7.10
C THR A 128 -22.58 -3.51 -7.25
N PRO A 129 -22.74 -2.17 -7.24
CA PRO A 129 -21.62 -1.23 -7.26
C PRO A 129 -20.60 -1.45 -6.12
N GLN A 130 -21.04 -1.90 -4.95
CA GLN A 130 -20.14 -2.23 -3.86
C GLN A 130 -19.41 -3.57 -4.09
N ASN A 131 -20.14 -4.59 -4.52
CA ASN A 131 -19.58 -5.92 -4.76
C ASN A 131 -18.58 -5.92 -5.92
N ILE A 132 -18.83 -5.13 -6.97
CA ILE A 132 -17.95 -5.08 -8.15
C ILE A 132 -16.55 -4.61 -7.82
N GLY A 133 -16.38 -3.69 -6.88
CA GLY A 133 -15.05 -3.23 -6.49
C GLY A 133 -14.25 -4.27 -5.71
N VAL A 134 -14.92 -5.12 -4.89
CA VAL A 134 -14.28 -6.27 -4.24
C VAL A 134 -13.87 -7.30 -5.30
N LEU A 135 -14.74 -7.56 -6.27
CA LEU A 135 -14.46 -8.46 -7.39
C LEU A 135 -13.28 -7.95 -8.24
N LEU A 136 -13.23 -6.65 -8.54
CA LEU A 136 -12.11 -6.00 -9.21
C LEU A 136 -10.80 -6.26 -8.46
N ALA A 137 -10.74 -5.94 -7.16
CA ALA A 137 -9.54 -6.16 -6.37
C ALA A 137 -9.08 -7.62 -6.36
N LEU A 138 -10.05 -8.56 -6.29
CA LEU A 138 -9.77 -10.01 -6.25
C LEU A 138 -9.32 -10.56 -7.62
N CYS A 139 -9.79 -9.99 -8.73
CA CYS A 139 -9.49 -10.45 -10.09
C CYS A 139 -8.33 -9.72 -10.77
N THR A 140 -7.92 -8.55 -10.27
CA THR A 140 -6.91 -7.69 -10.92
C THR A 140 -5.76 -7.30 -9.99
N GLY A 141 -5.92 -7.53 -8.68
CA GLY A 141 -4.95 -7.09 -7.70
C GLY A 141 -4.87 -5.57 -7.50
N MET A 142 -5.84 -4.78 -7.96
CA MET A 142 -5.89 -3.33 -7.77
C MET A 142 -5.87 -2.94 -6.28
N ARG A 143 -5.21 -1.83 -5.96
CA ARG A 143 -5.22 -1.25 -4.61
C ARG A 143 -6.58 -0.63 -4.31
N ILE A 144 -6.96 -0.53 -3.03
CA ILE A 144 -8.26 0.04 -2.63
C ILE A 144 -8.46 1.47 -3.18
N GLY A 145 -7.42 2.30 -3.15
CA GLY A 145 -7.48 3.66 -3.69
C GLY A 145 -7.70 3.69 -5.20
N GLU A 146 -7.09 2.75 -5.93
CA GLU A 146 -7.27 2.59 -7.37
C GLU A 146 -8.71 2.12 -7.69
N VAL A 147 -9.22 1.14 -6.95
CA VAL A 147 -10.62 0.65 -7.08
C VAL A 147 -11.62 1.77 -6.79
N CYS A 148 -11.40 2.55 -5.74
CA CYS A 148 -12.30 3.66 -5.37
C CYS A 148 -12.24 4.82 -6.36
N ALA A 149 -11.10 5.04 -7.03
CA ALA A 149 -10.92 6.12 -8.01
C ALA A 149 -11.31 5.71 -9.45
N LEU A 150 -11.56 4.42 -9.71
CA LEU A 150 -11.82 3.91 -11.05
C LEU A 150 -13.11 4.49 -11.63
N LYS A 151 -13.00 5.06 -12.81
CA LYS A 151 -14.14 5.56 -13.58
C LYS A 151 -14.54 4.59 -14.71
N TRP A 152 -15.77 4.70 -15.16
CA TRP A 152 -16.25 3.91 -16.29
C TRP A 152 -15.54 4.24 -17.62
N GLU A 153 -15.04 5.47 -17.79
CA GLU A 153 -14.23 5.88 -18.94
C GLU A 153 -12.87 5.17 -19.01
N ASP A 154 -12.39 4.63 -17.89
CA ASP A 154 -11.14 3.87 -17.81
C ASP A 154 -11.33 2.38 -18.07
N VAL A 155 -12.57 1.93 -18.33
CA VAL A 155 -12.92 0.53 -18.63
C VAL A 155 -13.24 0.41 -20.11
N ASP A 156 -12.33 -0.17 -20.88
CA ASP A 156 -12.56 -0.48 -22.29
C ASP A 156 -13.25 -1.84 -22.43
N PHE A 157 -14.55 -1.80 -22.74
CA PHE A 157 -15.36 -3.00 -22.95
C PHE A 157 -15.08 -3.71 -24.28
N ALA A 158 -14.53 -3.02 -25.29
CA ALA A 158 -14.18 -3.58 -26.58
C ALA A 158 -12.84 -4.31 -26.52
N GLN A 159 -11.82 -3.65 -25.99
CA GLN A 159 -10.49 -4.24 -25.77
C GLN A 159 -10.43 -5.14 -24.54
N LYS A 160 -11.46 -5.10 -23.68
CA LYS A 160 -11.56 -5.86 -22.42
C LYS A 160 -10.40 -5.55 -21.48
N THR A 161 -10.12 -4.27 -21.28
CA THR A 161 -9.02 -3.79 -20.42
C THR A 161 -9.47 -2.70 -19.46
N ILE A 162 -8.72 -2.50 -18.40
CA ILE A 162 -8.85 -1.40 -17.44
C ILE A 162 -7.55 -0.62 -17.42
N ILE A 163 -7.62 0.69 -17.57
CA ILE A 163 -6.46 1.58 -17.43
C ILE A 163 -6.49 2.19 -16.04
N VAL A 164 -5.46 1.90 -15.23
CA VAL A 164 -5.33 2.45 -13.87
C VAL A 164 -4.61 3.79 -13.94
N LYS A 165 -5.34 4.91 -13.88
CA LYS A 165 -4.79 6.29 -13.99
C LYS A 165 -4.80 7.06 -12.68
N HIS A 166 -5.66 6.68 -11.74
CA HIS A 166 -5.94 7.47 -10.54
C HIS A 166 -5.95 6.60 -9.29
N THR A 167 -5.61 7.23 -8.18
CA THR A 167 -5.84 6.69 -6.83
C THR A 167 -6.44 7.76 -5.93
N VAL A 168 -7.27 7.34 -5.00
CA VAL A 168 -7.77 8.21 -3.93
C VAL A 168 -7.24 7.70 -2.60
N ASP A 169 -6.59 8.59 -1.89
CA ASP A 169 -6.08 8.34 -0.55
C ASP A 169 -6.77 9.27 0.46
N ARG A 170 -6.91 8.80 1.70
CA ARG A 170 -7.32 9.62 2.82
C ARG A 170 -6.08 9.96 3.62
N ILE A 171 -5.79 11.24 3.75
CA ILE A 171 -4.65 11.76 4.50
C ILE A 171 -5.14 12.61 5.66
N TYR A 172 -4.37 12.64 6.75
CA TYR A 172 -4.60 13.58 7.84
C TYR A 172 -3.78 14.85 7.55
N ASN A 173 -4.49 15.97 7.44
CA ASN A 173 -3.88 17.28 7.28
C ASN A 173 -3.71 17.91 8.66
N CYS A 174 -2.47 18.09 9.09
CA CYS A 174 -2.13 18.61 10.41
C CYS A 174 -2.52 20.10 10.55
N GLU A 175 -2.49 20.86 9.46
CA GLU A 175 -2.85 22.29 9.45
C GLU A 175 -4.37 22.46 9.64
N LEU A 176 -5.17 21.64 8.96
CA LEU A 176 -6.62 21.65 9.06
C LEU A 176 -7.15 20.80 10.24
N LYS A 177 -6.30 20.08 10.95
CA LYS A 177 -6.65 19.13 12.01
C LYS A 177 -7.77 18.14 11.59
N SER A 178 -7.83 17.83 10.32
CA SER A 178 -8.89 17.00 9.73
C SER A 178 -8.33 16.06 8.68
N THR A 179 -9.15 15.07 8.30
CA THR A 179 -8.78 14.17 7.21
C THR A 179 -9.41 14.63 5.91
N GLU A 180 -8.64 14.63 4.84
CA GLU A 180 -9.08 14.97 3.50
C GLU A 180 -8.88 13.84 2.50
N ARG A 181 -9.65 13.85 1.42
CA ARG A 181 -9.47 12.93 0.29
C ARG A 181 -8.58 13.58 -0.75
N VAL A 182 -7.49 12.94 -1.07
CA VAL A 182 -6.57 13.41 -2.10
C VAL A 182 -6.61 12.47 -3.28
N TYR A 183 -6.97 13.03 -4.42
CA TYR A 183 -6.88 12.34 -5.71
C TYR A 183 -5.50 12.60 -6.29
N SER A 184 -4.79 11.56 -6.62
CA SER A 184 -3.46 11.67 -7.21
C SER A 184 -3.30 10.72 -8.37
N SER A 185 -2.42 11.07 -9.31
CA SER A 185 -1.86 10.09 -10.21
C SER A 185 -1.09 9.05 -9.40
N PRO A 186 -1.02 7.80 -9.85
CA PRO A 186 -0.25 6.76 -9.18
C PRO A 186 1.19 7.20 -8.89
N LYS A 187 1.80 6.61 -7.83
CA LYS A 187 3.08 7.09 -7.27
C LYS A 187 4.29 6.93 -8.20
N THR A 188 4.20 6.08 -9.24
CA THR A 188 5.32 5.79 -10.16
C THR A 188 4.79 5.63 -11.58
N LYS A 189 5.66 5.85 -12.60
CA LYS A 189 5.35 5.58 -14.02
C LYS A 189 4.83 4.15 -14.26
N ASN A 190 5.29 3.17 -13.48
CA ASN A 190 4.84 1.78 -13.55
C ASN A 190 3.43 1.55 -12.95
N SER A 191 2.82 2.58 -12.38
CA SER A 191 1.47 2.47 -11.82
C SER A 191 0.39 2.83 -12.84
N ASP A 192 0.72 3.59 -13.90
CA ASP A 192 -0.11 3.71 -15.09
C ASP A 192 0.03 2.39 -15.85
N ARG A 193 -0.99 1.57 -15.75
CA ARG A 193 -0.95 0.22 -16.31
C ARG A 193 -2.30 -0.19 -16.86
N GLU A 194 -2.24 -1.00 -17.87
CA GLU A 194 -3.39 -1.65 -18.47
C GLU A 194 -3.53 -3.06 -17.92
N ILE A 195 -4.73 -3.42 -17.47
CA ILE A 195 -5.04 -4.73 -16.87
C ILE A 195 -6.11 -5.41 -17.72
N PRO A 196 -5.84 -6.60 -18.30
CA PRO A 196 -6.84 -7.38 -19.00
C PRO A 196 -7.98 -7.83 -18.07
N ILE A 197 -9.20 -7.84 -18.59
CA ILE A 197 -10.41 -8.23 -17.86
C ILE A 197 -10.81 -9.66 -18.22
N SER A 198 -10.96 -10.53 -17.20
CA SER A 198 -11.49 -11.88 -17.41
C SER A 198 -12.96 -11.86 -17.87
N LYS A 199 -13.40 -12.94 -18.53
CA LYS A 199 -14.79 -13.05 -19.07
C LYS A 199 -15.84 -12.84 -17.98
N GLN A 200 -15.66 -13.41 -16.79
CA GLN A 200 -16.61 -13.30 -15.68
C GLN A 200 -16.66 -11.87 -15.12
N LEU A 201 -15.51 -11.25 -14.91
CA LEU A 201 -15.43 -9.87 -14.45
C LEU A 201 -16.04 -8.91 -15.47
N LEU A 202 -15.81 -9.12 -16.76
CA LEU A 202 -16.39 -8.31 -17.84
C LEU A 202 -17.92 -8.37 -17.84
N GLN A 203 -18.50 -9.55 -17.65
CA GLN A 203 -19.95 -9.72 -17.56
C GLN A 203 -20.53 -8.98 -16.35
N ALA A 204 -19.92 -9.13 -15.18
CA ALA A 204 -20.33 -8.42 -13.97
C ALA A 204 -20.23 -6.89 -14.11
N LEU A 205 -19.15 -6.39 -14.70
CA LEU A 205 -18.98 -4.96 -15.01
C LEU A 205 -20.08 -4.44 -15.95
N LYS A 206 -20.43 -5.18 -17.01
CA LYS A 206 -21.51 -4.81 -17.93
C LYS A 206 -22.86 -4.74 -17.24
N MET A 207 -23.16 -5.67 -16.33
CA MET A 207 -24.42 -5.67 -15.55
C MET A 207 -24.50 -4.43 -14.63
N VAL A 208 -23.43 -4.13 -13.89
CA VAL A 208 -23.40 -2.96 -13.01
C VAL A 208 -23.45 -1.66 -13.82
N ARG A 209 -22.75 -1.59 -14.97
CA ARG A 209 -22.73 -0.39 -15.82
C ARG A 209 -24.12 -0.01 -16.33
N LYS A 210 -24.94 -0.98 -16.70
CA LYS A 210 -26.33 -0.75 -17.18
C LYS A 210 -27.22 -0.04 -16.15
N GLN A 211 -26.93 -0.23 -14.86
CA GLN A 211 -27.72 0.32 -13.76
C GLN A 211 -27.05 1.55 -13.11
N SER A 212 -25.80 1.84 -13.47
CA SER A 212 -25.02 2.90 -12.84
C SER A 212 -25.24 4.25 -13.51
N GLN A 213 -25.61 5.25 -12.71
CA GLN A 213 -25.62 6.68 -13.09
C GLN A 213 -24.35 7.41 -12.62
N SER A 214 -23.48 6.74 -11.88
CA SER A 214 -22.21 7.28 -11.38
C SER A 214 -21.17 7.30 -12.49
N PRO A 215 -20.29 8.32 -12.56
CA PRO A 215 -19.09 8.27 -13.38
C PRO A 215 -18.06 7.26 -12.84
N TYR A 216 -18.14 6.91 -11.55
CA TYR A 216 -17.25 5.94 -10.90
C TYR A 216 -17.83 4.53 -10.93
N VAL A 217 -16.96 3.54 -11.05
CA VAL A 217 -17.35 2.12 -10.97
C VAL A 217 -17.85 1.77 -9.58
N VAL A 218 -17.18 2.33 -8.54
CA VAL A 218 -17.58 2.20 -7.15
C VAL A 218 -17.79 3.60 -6.57
N GLY A 219 -19.05 4.03 -6.50
CA GLY A 219 -19.33 5.39 -6.01
C GLY A 219 -20.80 5.75 -6.07
N THR A 220 -21.08 7.02 -5.77
CA THR A 220 -22.39 7.64 -5.93
C THR A 220 -22.44 8.45 -7.21
N SER A 221 -23.57 9.12 -7.49
CA SER A 221 -23.77 9.91 -8.71
C SER A 221 -22.72 11.03 -8.92
N THR A 222 -22.12 11.54 -7.84
CA THR A 222 -21.20 12.68 -7.90
C THR A 222 -19.80 12.41 -7.35
N GLN A 223 -19.62 11.35 -6.55
CA GLN A 223 -18.38 11.13 -5.82
C GLN A 223 -17.92 9.66 -5.86
N SER A 224 -16.61 9.47 -5.90
CA SER A 224 -16.00 8.17 -5.69
C SER A 224 -16.27 7.65 -4.28
N LYS A 225 -16.22 6.34 -4.11
CA LYS A 225 -16.34 5.73 -2.79
C LYS A 225 -15.13 6.07 -1.92
N GLU A 226 -15.39 6.44 -0.66
CA GLU A 226 -14.35 6.73 0.31
C GLU A 226 -13.67 5.42 0.77
N PRO A 227 -12.32 5.31 0.70
CA PRO A 227 -11.60 4.06 0.98
C PRO A 227 -11.82 3.49 2.37
N ARG A 228 -11.99 4.33 3.42
CA ARG A 228 -12.27 3.88 4.78
C ARG A 228 -13.63 3.21 4.86
N SER A 229 -14.66 3.89 4.40
CA SER A 229 -16.01 3.35 4.40
C SER A 229 -16.14 2.09 3.52
N TYR A 230 -15.27 1.97 2.51
CA TYR A 230 -15.23 0.80 1.66
C TYR A 230 -14.54 -0.40 2.33
N ARG A 231 -13.49 -0.16 3.14
CA ARG A 231 -12.92 -1.21 4.03
C ARG A 231 -13.96 -1.73 5.03
N ASP A 232 -14.74 -0.81 5.63
CA ASP A 232 -15.80 -1.19 6.58
C ASP A 232 -16.89 -2.04 5.90
N TYR A 233 -17.26 -1.68 4.67
CA TYR A 233 -18.15 -2.50 3.85
C TYR A 233 -17.60 -3.91 3.63
N PHE A 234 -16.33 -4.01 3.21
CA PHE A 234 -15.65 -5.29 2.98
C PHE A 234 -15.60 -6.15 4.24
N GLY A 235 -15.27 -5.55 5.39
CA GLY A 235 -15.29 -6.26 6.68
C GLY A 235 -16.67 -6.84 7.03
N ARG A 236 -17.75 -6.06 6.82
CA ARG A 236 -19.12 -6.55 7.01
C ARG A 236 -19.51 -7.66 6.02
N LEU A 237 -19.04 -7.56 4.77
CA LEU A 237 -19.24 -8.59 3.76
C LEU A 237 -18.61 -9.92 4.18
N LEU A 238 -17.35 -9.90 4.61
CA LEU A 238 -16.66 -11.11 5.08
C LEU A 238 -17.39 -11.75 6.27
N LYS A 239 -17.79 -10.94 7.26
CA LYS A 239 -18.55 -11.42 8.42
C LYS A 239 -19.88 -12.07 8.01
N ARG A 240 -20.62 -11.49 7.05
CA ARG A 240 -21.87 -12.05 6.54
C ARG A 240 -21.69 -13.39 5.83
N LEU A 241 -20.53 -13.61 5.20
CA LEU A 241 -20.19 -14.84 4.48
C LEU A 241 -19.47 -15.85 5.35
N ASP A 242 -19.32 -15.60 6.64
CA ASP A 242 -18.54 -16.42 7.59
C ASP A 242 -17.10 -16.66 7.11
N ILE A 243 -16.49 -15.63 6.53
CA ILE A 243 -15.10 -15.65 6.10
C ILE A 243 -14.24 -14.95 7.16
N PRO A 244 -13.12 -15.54 7.59
CA PRO A 244 -12.22 -14.91 8.55
C PRO A 244 -11.79 -13.51 8.12
N HIS A 245 -11.55 -12.63 9.11
CA HIS A 245 -11.17 -11.25 8.85
C HIS A 245 -9.93 -11.17 7.97
N LEU A 246 -10.04 -10.39 6.90
CA LEU A 246 -8.96 -10.04 5.99
C LEU A 246 -9.00 -8.53 5.74
N VAL A 247 -7.86 -7.84 5.83
CA VAL A 247 -7.76 -6.45 5.39
C VAL A 247 -7.92 -6.37 3.87
N PHE A 248 -8.49 -5.29 3.34
CA PHE A 248 -8.77 -5.17 1.90
C PHE A 248 -7.53 -5.41 1.02
N HIS A 249 -6.34 -5.00 1.48
CA HIS A 249 -5.10 -5.25 0.76
C HIS A 249 -4.75 -6.76 0.63
N GLY A 250 -5.30 -7.59 1.51
CA GLY A 250 -5.19 -9.05 1.42
C GLY A 250 -5.83 -9.66 0.17
N LEU A 251 -6.79 -8.95 -0.48
CA LEU A 251 -7.34 -9.37 -1.78
C LEU A 251 -6.27 -9.33 -2.88
N ARG A 252 -5.45 -8.27 -2.88
CA ARG A 252 -4.31 -8.15 -3.79
C ARG A 252 -3.25 -9.21 -3.52
N HIS A 253 -2.98 -9.53 -2.25
CA HIS A 253 -2.09 -10.63 -1.90
C HIS A 253 -2.68 -11.97 -2.36
N THR A 254 -3.98 -12.18 -2.17
CA THR A 254 -4.69 -13.38 -2.66
C THR A 254 -4.58 -13.51 -4.17
N PHE A 255 -4.83 -12.44 -4.93
CA PHE A 255 -4.66 -12.43 -6.39
C PHE A 255 -3.25 -12.84 -6.80
N ALA A 256 -2.23 -12.19 -6.23
CA ALA A 256 -0.84 -12.48 -6.55
C ALA A 256 -0.46 -13.94 -6.22
N THR A 257 -0.84 -14.43 -5.04
CA THR A 257 -0.60 -15.82 -4.63
C THR A 257 -1.25 -16.79 -5.62
N ARG A 258 -2.50 -16.56 -6.04
CA ARG A 258 -3.19 -17.43 -7.01
C ARG A 258 -2.53 -17.41 -8.38
N CYS A 259 -2.06 -16.25 -8.85
CA CYS A 259 -1.30 -16.17 -10.10
C CYS A 259 -0.02 -17.03 -10.02
N ILE A 260 0.72 -16.94 -8.91
CA ILE A 260 1.95 -17.72 -8.72
C ILE A 260 1.64 -19.23 -8.61
N GLU A 261 0.61 -19.62 -7.86
CA GLU A 261 0.16 -21.01 -7.76
C GLU A 261 -0.29 -21.58 -9.10
N SER A 262 -0.90 -20.71 -9.95
CA SER A 262 -1.30 -21.05 -11.33
C SER A 262 -0.13 -21.00 -12.32
N GLN A 263 1.12 -20.84 -11.84
CA GLN A 263 2.33 -20.82 -12.66
C GLN A 263 2.41 -19.65 -13.67
N CYS A 264 1.73 -18.54 -13.38
CA CYS A 264 1.93 -17.31 -14.13
C CYS A 264 3.35 -16.79 -13.97
N ASP A 265 3.88 -16.17 -15.03
CA ASP A 265 5.19 -15.54 -14.99
C ASP A 265 5.25 -14.39 -13.99
N TYR A 266 6.27 -14.39 -13.14
CA TYR A 266 6.45 -13.43 -12.04
C TYR A 266 6.58 -11.98 -12.53
N LYS A 267 7.23 -11.78 -13.67
CA LYS A 267 7.38 -10.45 -14.27
C LYS A 267 6.03 -9.91 -14.71
N THR A 268 5.23 -10.72 -15.38
CA THR A 268 3.88 -10.38 -15.81
C THR A 268 2.98 -10.04 -14.61
N VAL A 269 3.00 -10.86 -13.55
CA VAL A 269 2.25 -10.59 -12.31
C VAL A 269 2.71 -9.28 -11.67
N SER A 270 4.01 -9.01 -11.64
CA SER A 270 4.57 -7.75 -11.11
C SER A 270 4.08 -6.53 -11.89
N VAL A 271 4.00 -6.63 -13.22
CA VAL A 271 3.49 -5.56 -14.11
C VAL A 271 2.00 -5.32 -13.87
N ILE A 272 1.17 -6.37 -13.84
CA ILE A 272 -0.27 -6.28 -13.54
C ILE A 272 -0.49 -5.61 -12.18
N LEU A 273 0.29 -5.97 -11.18
CA LEU A 273 0.23 -5.37 -9.86
C LEU A 273 0.75 -3.92 -9.84
N GLY A 274 1.58 -3.50 -10.78
CA GLY A 274 2.26 -2.19 -10.76
C GLY A 274 3.26 -2.09 -9.61
N HIS A 275 4.08 -3.13 -9.42
CA HIS A 275 5.23 -3.08 -8.52
C HIS A 275 6.40 -2.38 -9.23
N SER A 276 7.03 -1.42 -8.55
CA SER A 276 8.21 -0.73 -9.08
C SER A 276 9.44 -1.64 -9.18
N ASN A 277 9.46 -2.72 -8.38
CA ASN A 277 10.52 -3.72 -8.37
C ASN A 277 9.92 -5.14 -8.32
N VAL A 278 10.34 -6.00 -9.26
CA VAL A 278 9.92 -7.42 -9.32
C VAL A 278 10.31 -8.18 -8.04
N ALA A 279 11.39 -7.79 -7.38
CA ALA A 279 11.80 -8.37 -6.10
C ALA A 279 10.67 -8.30 -5.04
N THR A 280 9.79 -7.30 -5.11
CA THR A 280 8.62 -7.24 -4.23
C THR A 280 7.67 -8.43 -4.45
N THR A 281 7.43 -8.82 -5.70
CA THR A 281 6.60 -9.99 -6.03
C THR A 281 7.30 -11.28 -5.62
N LEU A 282 8.58 -11.41 -5.92
CA LEU A 282 9.37 -12.60 -5.58
C LEU A 282 9.42 -12.82 -4.07
N ASN A 283 9.79 -11.81 -3.30
CA ASN A 283 9.96 -11.92 -1.84
C ASN A 283 8.64 -12.16 -1.09
N LEU A 284 7.51 -11.66 -1.62
CA LEU A 284 6.22 -11.79 -0.94
C LEU A 284 5.46 -13.08 -1.32
N TYR A 285 5.64 -13.60 -2.54
CA TYR A 285 4.76 -14.64 -3.07
C TYR A 285 5.49 -15.90 -3.55
N VAL A 286 6.80 -15.85 -3.72
CA VAL A 286 7.55 -16.99 -4.25
C VAL A 286 8.26 -17.74 -3.12
N HIS A 287 7.56 -18.73 -2.57
CA HIS A 287 8.10 -19.67 -1.60
C HIS A 287 7.93 -21.10 -2.16
N PRO A 288 8.82 -21.55 -3.09
CA PRO A 288 8.62 -22.79 -3.78
C PRO A 288 8.69 -23.98 -2.80
N ASN A 289 7.61 -24.75 -2.75
CA ASN A 289 7.58 -26.01 -2.01
C ASN A 289 8.33 -27.13 -2.76
N LEU A 290 8.55 -28.27 -2.09
CA LEU A 290 9.30 -29.40 -2.67
C LEU A 290 8.68 -29.91 -3.98
N ASN A 291 7.35 -29.93 -4.10
CA ASN A 291 6.67 -30.39 -5.31
C ASN A 291 6.89 -29.42 -6.49
N GLN A 292 6.92 -28.13 -6.23
CA GLN A 292 7.24 -27.13 -7.26
C GLN A 292 8.70 -27.27 -7.73
N LYS A 293 9.63 -27.51 -6.80
CA LYS A 293 11.04 -27.77 -7.14
C LYS A 293 11.18 -29.05 -7.98
N LYS A 294 10.52 -30.15 -7.60
CA LYS A 294 10.51 -31.39 -8.39
C LYS A 294 9.97 -31.15 -9.81
N ARG A 295 8.79 -30.53 -9.94
CA ARG A 295 8.21 -30.24 -11.26
C ARG A 295 9.13 -29.37 -12.13
N CYS A 296 9.91 -28.46 -11.52
CA CYS A 296 10.87 -27.65 -12.26
C CYS A 296 11.98 -28.52 -12.85
N ILE A 297 12.54 -29.43 -12.06
CA ILE A 297 13.58 -30.38 -12.52
C ILE A 297 13.02 -31.33 -13.58
N ASP A 298 11.84 -31.91 -13.36
CA ASP A 298 11.18 -32.80 -14.32
C ASP A 298 10.96 -32.13 -15.68
N ARG A 299 10.47 -30.87 -15.66
CA ARG A 299 10.32 -30.07 -16.91
C ARG A 299 11.63 -29.87 -17.65
N MET A 300 12.70 -29.54 -16.92
CA MET A 300 14.03 -29.37 -17.50
C MET A 300 14.54 -30.69 -18.12
N SER A 301 14.39 -31.80 -17.40
CA SER A 301 14.77 -33.13 -17.91
C SER A 301 13.98 -33.52 -19.16
N ASN A 302 12.65 -33.30 -19.17
CA ASN A 302 11.81 -33.56 -20.34
C ASN A 302 12.19 -32.66 -21.53
N PHE A 303 12.52 -31.40 -21.29
CA PHE A 303 12.97 -30.48 -22.34
C PHE A 303 14.30 -30.93 -22.98
N LEU A 304 15.17 -31.54 -22.19
CA LEU A 304 16.45 -32.09 -22.67
C LEU A 304 16.32 -33.51 -23.26
N GLY A 305 15.12 -34.11 -23.20
CA GLY A 305 14.91 -35.49 -23.65
C GLY A 305 15.61 -36.53 -22.78
N ILE A 306 15.90 -36.20 -21.53
CA ILE A 306 16.48 -37.08 -20.52
C ILE A 306 15.30 -37.65 -19.72
N THR A 307 14.75 -38.76 -20.16
CA THR A 307 13.73 -39.54 -19.46
C THR A 307 14.29 -40.88 -19.03
#